data_4a421d04a2fae8354ba282c23b131419
#
_entry.id   4a421d04a2fae8354ba282c23b131419
#
_cell.length_a   1.000
_cell.length_b   1.000
_cell.length_c   1.000
_cell.angle_alpha   90.00
_cell.angle_beta   90.00
_cell.angle_gamma   90.00
#
_symmetry.space_group_name_H-M   'P 1'
#
loop_
_entity.id
_entity.type
_entity.pdbx_description
1 polymer ?
#
loop_
_entity_poly.entity_id
_entity_poly.type
_entity_poly.pdbx_seq_one_letter_code
_entity_poly.pdbx_strand_id
1 'polypeptide(L)'
;MGEHCDGKMILFHAVYLLFLHSLLKFLKMKREDIEKLLGEEKANYLLNHQSKTISKDQLHLPNKKFIDTIWKDSNRNIQTLRNLSLIAEHGRLGGTGYVSILPVDQGIEHSAGASFAPNVPMFDPENIVKLAIEGGCNAVATTYGVLGNVARKYAHKIPFIVKVNHNEFLSYPNSYDQIMFGTIRDAWNMGAAAVGATIYFGSEESKRQIVEVAKAFEYAHELGMATVLWCYARNAAFKTPEKDYHVSADLTGQANHLGVTIQADIIKQKLPENNGGYNALNFGKTHKKVYSELTTDHPIDLCRYQVANCYMGRVGLINSGGASSGATDLAEAVATAIINKRAGGMGLISGRKAFQRPLKEGVALLNSIQDVYLSKEVTIA
;
A
#
# COMPACT_ATOMS: atom_id res chain seq x y z
N MET A 1 -60.58 -2.96 10.68
CA MET A 1 -59.82 -1.87 10.03
C MET A 1 -58.67 -1.46 10.95
N GLY A 2 -57.58 -2.20 11.00
CA GLY A 2 -56.51 -1.94 11.96
C GLY A 2 -55.12 -2.54 11.62
N GLU A 3 -54.97 -3.27 10.51
CA GLU A 3 -53.69 -3.99 10.24
C GLU A 3 -52.85 -3.44 9.07
N HIS A 4 -53.20 -2.32 8.45
CA HIS A 4 -52.50 -1.80 7.28
C HIS A 4 -51.52 -0.62 7.56
N CYS A 5 -51.43 -0.12 8.81
CA CYS A 5 -50.53 0.99 9.18
C CYS A 5 -49.13 0.55 9.62
N ASP A 6 -48.98 -0.62 10.24
CA ASP A 6 -47.68 -1.03 10.81
C ASP A 6 -46.64 -1.42 9.76
N GLY A 7 -47.05 -2.05 8.66
CA GLY A 7 -46.11 -2.46 7.60
C GLY A 7 -45.44 -1.30 6.87
N LYS A 8 -46.12 -0.17 6.69
CA LYS A 8 -45.54 1.03 6.03
C LYS A 8 -44.56 1.77 6.93
N MET A 9 -44.77 1.77 8.23
CA MET A 9 -43.90 2.41 9.20
C MET A 9 -42.57 1.64 9.37
N ILE A 10 -42.64 0.30 9.36
CA ILE A 10 -41.47 -0.57 9.43
C ILE A 10 -40.62 -0.45 8.13
N LEU A 11 -41.29 -0.40 6.98
CA LEU A 11 -40.62 -0.20 5.69
C LEU A 11 -39.94 1.20 5.59
N PHE A 12 -40.61 2.24 6.09
CA PHE A 12 -40.05 3.60 6.13
C PHE A 12 -38.88 3.69 7.10
N HIS A 13 -38.93 3.00 8.24
CA HIS A 13 -37.83 2.94 9.20
C HIS A 13 -36.62 2.17 8.64
N ALA A 14 -36.86 1.05 7.95
CA ALA A 14 -35.81 0.28 7.28
C ALA A 14 -35.16 1.05 6.12
N VAL A 15 -35.94 1.76 5.31
CA VAL A 15 -35.45 2.62 4.22
C VAL A 15 -34.71 3.83 4.79
N TYR A 16 -35.20 4.44 5.87
CA TYR A 16 -34.55 5.54 6.56
C TYR A 16 -33.20 5.10 7.20
N LEU A 17 -33.15 3.92 7.83
CA LEU A 17 -31.92 3.33 8.36
C LEU A 17 -30.94 2.95 7.25
N LEU A 18 -31.42 2.45 6.12
CA LEU A 18 -30.60 2.19 4.93
C LEU A 18 -30.08 3.51 4.31
N PHE A 19 -30.90 4.55 4.30
CA PHE A 19 -30.52 5.88 3.81
C PHE A 19 -29.56 6.57 4.78
N LEU A 20 -29.77 6.48 6.10
CA LEU A 20 -28.82 6.91 7.13
C LEU A 20 -27.50 6.10 7.06
N HIS A 21 -27.59 4.79 6.86
CA HIS A 21 -26.42 3.94 6.69
C HIS A 21 -25.66 4.25 5.39
N SER A 22 -26.37 4.62 4.32
CA SER A 22 -25.81 5.14 3.07
C SER A 22 -25.19 6.52 3.26
N LEU A 23 -25.82 7.43 4.00
CA LEU A 23 -25.28 8.75 4.34
C LEU A 23 -24.07 8.68 5.28
N LEU A 24 -24.08 7.74 6.25
CA LEU A 24 -22.93 7.47 7.12
C LEU A 24 -21.73 6.90 6.35
N LYS A 25 -21.97 6.22 5.21
CA LYS A 25 -20.90 5.79 4.29
C LYS A 25 -20.16 6.94 3.60
N PHE A 26 -20.65 8.18 3.67
CA PHE A 26 -20.04 9.38 3.09
C PHE A 26 -19.53 10.39 4.11
N LEU A 27 -19.50 10.05 5.40
CA LEU A 27 -18.84 10.90 6.39
C LEU A 27 -17.32 10.84 6.17
N LYS A 28 -16.84 11.79 5.39
CA LYS A 28 -15.39 12.03 5.19
C LYS A 28 -14.80 12.39 6.53
N MET A 29 -13.67 11.78 6.89
CA MET A 29 -12.95 12.07 8.12
C MET A 29 -12.67 13.57 8.24
N LYS A 30 -13.17 14.20 9.29
CA LYS A 30 -12.94 15.61 9.60
C LYS A 30 -11.72 15.74 10.51
N ARG A 31 -11.22 16.98 10.63
CA ARG A 31 -10.12 17.29 11.55
C ARG A 31 -10.43 16.86 12.99
N GLU A 32 -11.64 17.12 13.46
CA GLU A 32 -12.09 16.72 14.80
C GLU A 32 -12.01 15.21 15.05
N ASP A 33 -12.31 14.38 14.02
CA ASP A 33 -12.19 12.94 14.10
C ASP A 33 -10.72 12.51 14.21
N ILE A 34 -9.83 13.18 13.48
CA ILE A 34 -8.39 12.95 13.52
C ILE A 34 -7.82 13.36 14.90
N GLU A 35 -8.20 14.53 15.42
CA GLU A 35 -7.79 15.02 16.74
C GLU A 35 -8.25 14.08 17.87
N LYS A 36 -9.49 13.60 17.78
CA LYS A 36 -10.02 12.61 18.73
C LYS A 36 -9.24 11.29 18.71
N LEU A 37 -8.79 10.87 17.51
CA LEU A 37 -8.10 9.59 17.32
C LEU A 37 -6.61 9.67 17.66
N LEU A 38 -5.92 10.73 17.25
CA LEU A 38 -4.48 10.88 17.37
C LEU A 38 -4.04 11.69 18.60
N GLY A 39 -4.95 12.44 19.21
CA GLY A 39 -4.65 13.54 20.13
C GLY A 39 -4.38 14.84 19.37
N GLU A 40 -4.71 15.98 19.97
CA GLU A 40 -4.62 17.31 19.36
C GLU A 40 -3.19 17.65 18.90
N GLU A 41 -2.18 17.40 19.74
CA GLU A 41 -0.78 17.68 19.44
C GLU A 41 -0.31 16.95 18.16
N LYS A 42 -0.52 15.63 18.09
CA LYS A 42 -0.12 14.81 16.94
C LYS A 42 -0.92 15.14 15.68
N ALA A 43 -2.21 15.42 15.82
CA ALA A 43 -3.05 15.86 14.72
C ALA A 43 -2.55 17.19 14.15
N ASN A 44 -2.29 18.18 15.01
CA ASN A 44 -1.73 19.47 14.63
C ASN A 44 -0.35 19.34 13.97
N TYR A 45 0.54 18.52 14.54
CA TYR A 45 1.85 18.23 13.96
C TYR A 45 1.74 17.70 12.54
N LEU A 46 0.84 16.77 12.28
CA LEU A 46 0.68 16.18 10.94
C LEU A 46 -0.13 17.08 9.99
N LEU A 47 -1.21 17.73 10.44
CA LEU A 47 -2.14 18.44 9.55
C LEU A 47 -1.68 19.88 9.22
N ASN A 48 -0.96 20.56 10.10
CA ASN A 48 -0.54 21.93 9.91
C ASN A 48 0.83 22.08 9.22
N HIS A 49 1.59 20.99 9.12
CA HIS A 49 2.91 21.03 8.49
C HIS A 49 2.83 21.55 7.05
N GLN A 50 3.73 22.43 6.68
CA GLN A 50 3.94 22.90 5.31
C GLN A 50 5.35 22.53 4.87
N SER A 51 5.45 21.67 3.88
CA SER A 51 6.75 21.24 3.38
C SER A 51 7.48 22.38 2.69
N LYS A 52 8.73 22.61 3.08
CA LYS A 52 9.65 23.58 2.47
C LYS A 52 10.80 22.92 1.73
N THR A 53 10.79 21.58 1.65
CA THR A 53 11.84 20.79 1.00
C THR A 53 11.61 20.70 -0.50
N ILE A 54 10.87 19.71 -0.97
CA ILE A 54 10.51 19.54 -2.38
C ILE A 54 9.11 20.11 -2.60
N SER A 55 8.99 21.12 -3.49
CA SER A 55 7.70 21.73 -3.77
C SER A 55 6.72 20.74 -4.38
N LYS A 56 5.47 20.78 -3.92
CA LYS A 56 4.39 19.95 -4.48
C LYS A 56 4.12 20.25 -5.97
N ASP A 57 4.43 21.44 -6.43
CA ASP A 57 4.24 21.84 -7.84
C ASP A 57 5.22 21.14 -8.79
N GLN A 58 6.29 20.52 -8.25
CA GLN A 58 7.22 19.70 -8.99
C GLN A 58 6.78 18.24 -9.07
N LEU A 59 5.75 17.84 -8.30
CA LEU A 59 5.33 16.45 -8.19
C LEU A 59 4.16 16.13 -9.14
N HIS A 60 4.18 14.90 -9.65
CA HIS A 60 3.05 14.31 -10.34
C HIS A 60 2.09 13.70 -9.32
N LEU A 61 1.18 14.52 -8.80
CA LEU A 61 0.30 14.14 -7.70
C LEU A 61 -0.85 13.23 -8.15
N PRO A 62 -1.25 12.25 -7.32
CA PRO A 62 -2.41 11.41 -7.58
C PRO A 62 -3.68 12.26 -7.79
N ASN A 63 -4.41 11.96 -8.84
CA ASN A 63 -5.67 12.61 -9.18
C ASN A 63 -6.48 11.73 -10.13
N LYS A 64 -7.75 12.07 -10.35
CA LYS A 64 -8.67 11.30 -11.21
C LYS A 64 -8.23 11.13 -12.67
N LYS A 65 -7.29 11.95 -13.15
CA LYS A 65 -6.76 11.88 -14.52
C LYS A 65 -5.35 11.28 -14.57
N PHE A 66 -4.89 10.66 -13.49
CA PHE A 66 -3.51 10.20 -13.39
C PHE A 66 -3.11 9.25 -14.52
N ILE A 67 -4.00 8.37 -14.93
CA ILE A 67 -3.79 7.46 -16.08
C ILE A 67 -3.61 8.27 -17.37
N ASP A 68 -4.50 9.23 -17.62
CA ASP A 68 -4.51 10.02 -18.86
C ASP A 68 -3.38 11.06 -18.93
N THR A 69 -2.82 11.46 -17.81
CA THR A 69 -1.81 12.53 -17.74
C THR A 69 -0.41 12.03 -17.44
N ILE A 70 -0.26 10.87 -16.82
CA ILE A 70 1.03 10.34 -16.38
C ILE A 70 1.32 8.99 -17.02
N TRP A 71 0.51 7.96 -16.76
CA TRP A 71 0.81 6.62 -17.26
C TRP A 71 0.61 6.46 -18.75
N LYS A 72 -0.30 7.20 -19.39
CA LYS A 72 -0.49 7.22 -20.83
C LYS A 72 0.80 7.59 -21.59
N ASP A 73 1.62 8.45 -21.03
CA ASP A 73 2.88 8.90 -21.65
C ASP A 73 4.06 7.97 -21.35
N SER A 74 3.82 6.83 -20.69
CA SER A 74 4.82 5.78 -20.48
C SER A 74 4.85 4.78 -21.64
N ASN A 75 5.77 3.81 -21.58
CA ASN A 75 5.84 2.71 -22.55
C ASN A 75 4.84 1.56 -22.27
N ARG A 76 3.85 1.78 -21.38
CA ARG A 76 2.84 0.76 -21.07
C ARG A 76 1.92 0.54 -22.26
N ASN A 77 1.68 -0.74 -22.61
CA ASN A 77 0.73 -1.08 -23.64
C ASN A 77 -0.72 -0.81 -23.18
N ILE A 78 -1.67 -0.84 -24.10
CA ILE A 78 -3.09 -0.53 -23.84
C ILE A 78 -3.69 -1.46 -22.77
N GLN A 79 -3.29 -2.73 -22.74
CA GLN A 79 -3.83 -3.69 -21.76
C GLN A 79 -3.30 -3.40 -20.35
N THR A 80 -2.02 -3.00 -20.24
CA THR A 80 -1.45 -2.55 -18.95
C THR A 80 -2.16 -1.29 -18.45
N LEU A 81 -2.39 -0.29 -19.31
CA LEU A 81 -3.15 0.92 -18.95
C LEU A 81 -4.58 0.57 -18.50
N ARG A 82 -5.23 -0.38 -19.17
CA ARG A 82 -6.55 -0.87 -18.77
C ARG A 82 -6.55 -1.52 -17.41
N ASN A 83 -5.56 -2.34 -17.09
CA ASN A 83 -5.44 -2.96 -15.77
C ASN A 83 -5.07 -1.97 -14.66
N LEU A 84 -4.22 -0.97 -14.96
CA LEU A 84 -3.97 0.15 -14.05
C LEU A 84 -5.25 0.95 -13.79
N SER A 85 -6.06 1.20 -14.84
CA SER A 85 -7.37 1.85 -14.69
C SER A 85 -8.32 1.00 -13.85
N LEU A 86 -8.37 -0.31 -14.08
CA LEU A 86 -9.20 -1.21 -13.28
C LEU A 86 -8.89 -1.12 -11.79
N ILE A 87 -7.60 -1.07 -11.41
CA ILE A 87 -7.18 -0.89 -10.02
C ILE A 87 -7.53 0.52 -9.51
N ALA A 88 -7.25 1.57 -10.30
CA ALA A 88 -7.48 2.95 -9.89
C ALA A 88 -8.97 3.33 -9.74
N GLU A 89 -9.85 2.67 -10.51
CA GLU A 89 -11.29 2.95 -10.52
C GLU A 89 -12.10 2.05 -9.60
N HIS A 90 -11.48 1.00 -9.01
CA HIS A 90 -12.18 0.07 -8.12
C HIS A 90 -12.24 0.57 -6.67
N GLY A 91 -13.23 0.06 -5.92
CA GLY A 91 -13.37 0.28 -4.47
C GLY A 91 -13.80 1.71 -4.09
N ARG A 92 -13.68 2.03 -2.80
CA ARG A 92 -14.12 3.33 -2.25
C ARG A 92 -13.29 4.52 -2.72
N LEU A 93 -12.03 4.29 -3.09
CA LEU A 93 -11.14 5.33 -3.62
C LEU A 93 -11.20 5.40 -5.15
N GLY A 94 -12.06 4.62 -5.81
CA GLY A 94 -12.21 4.63 -7.26
C GLY A 94 -12.39 6.03 -7.83
N GLY A 95 -11.65 6.37 -8.90
CA GLY A 95 -11.71 7.67 -9.56
C GLY A 95 -11.06 8.83 -8.83
N THR A 96 -10.35 8.58 -7.72
CA THR A 96 -9.64 9.66 -6.98
C THR A 96 -8.17 9.79 -7.34
N GLY A 97 -7.58 8.75 -7.93
CA GLY A 97 -6.14 8.59 -8.14
C GLY A 97 -5.41 8.00 -6.93
N TYR A 98 -6.09 7.80 -5.80
CA TYR A 98 -5.55 7.10 -4.64
C TYR A 98 -5.96 5.63 -4.64
N VAL A 99 -5.16 4.78 -3.99
CA VAL A 99 -5.42 3.35 -3.86
C VAL A 99 -5.30 2.86 -2.42
N SER A 100 -6.19 1.93 -2.05
CA SER A 100 -6.17 1.17 -0.80
C SER A 100 -6.11 -0.31 -1.16
N ILE A 101 -5.03 -0.99 -0.76
CA ILE A 101 -4.79 -2.39 -1.11
C ILE A 101 -4.74 -3.21 0.17
N LEU A 102 -5.44 -4.36 0.18
CA LEU A 102 -5.28 -5.37 1.23
C LEU A 102 -4.23 -6.40 0.81
N PRO A 103 -3.03 -6.44 1.44
CA PRO A 103 -2.06 -7.48 1.17
C PRO A 103 -2.21 -8.63 2.15
N VAL A 104 -2.33 -9.84 1.65
CA VAL A 104 -2.26 -11.08 2.44
C VAL A 104 -1.40 -12.10 1.71
N ASP A 105 -0.09 -11.88 1.77
CA ASP A 105 0.97 -12.79 1.32
C ASP A 105 1.61 -13.55 2.50
N GLN A 106 0.98 -13.51 3.66
CA GLN A 106 1.38 -14.19 4.87
C GLN A 106 1.21 -15.72 4.74
N GLY A 107 1.92 -16.46 5.60
CA GLY A 107 2.04 -17.89 5.49
C GLY A 107 3.27 -18.30 4.69
N ILE A 108 3.90 -17.36 3.95
CA ILE A 108 5.17 -17.53 3.24
C ILE A 108 6.16 -16.45 3.72
N GLU A 109 5.81 -15.15 3.61
CA GLU A 109 6.69 -14.04 4.05
C GLU A 109 6.84 -13.94 5.58
N HIS A 110 5.86 -14.42 6.31
CA HIS A 110 5.83 -14.59 7.76
C HIS A 110 5.17 -15.93 8.05
N SER A 111 5.45 -16.53 9.21
CA SER A 111 4.84 -17.82 9.53
C SER A 111 3.31 -17.74 9.50
N ALA A 112 2.68 -18.81 9.00
CA ALA A 112 1.22 -18.91 8.93
C ALA A 112 0.59 -18.80 10.33
N GLY A 113 1.20 -19.44 11.32
CA GLY A 113 0.75 -19.41 12.72
C GLY A 113 0.75 -17.98 13.28
N ALA A 114 1.86 -17.25 13.16
CA ALA A 114 1.93 -15.86 13.64
C ALA A 114 0.98 -14.92 12.89
N SER A 115 0.64 -15.24 11.65
CA SER A 115 -0.21 -14.41 10.80
C SER A 115 -1.70 -14.63 11.06
N PHE A 116 -2.14 -15.90 11.12
CA PHE A 116 -3.56 -16.23 11.08
C PHE A 116 -4.13 -16.74 12.42
N ALA A 117 -3.29 -17.21 13.37
CA ALA A 117 -3.78 -17.66 14.67
C ALA A 117 -4.56 -16.58 15.45
N PRO A 118 -4.24 -15.27 15.35
CA PRO A 118 -5.05 -14.24 16.00
C PRO A 118 -6.49 -14.15 15.46
N ASN A 119 -6.72 -14.57 14.21
CA ASN A 119 -8.03 -14.57 13.56
C ASN A 119 -8.18 -15.82 12.67
N VAL A 120 -8.48 -16.95 13.28
CA VAL A 120 -8.53 -18.29 12.66
C VAL A 120 -9.33 -18.34 11.34
N PRO A 121 -10.49 -17.66 11.18
CA PRO A 121 -11.20 -17.63 9.91
C PRO A 121 -10.35 -17.17 8.71
N MET A 122 -9.29 -16.40 8.92
CA MET A 122 -8.40 -15.89 7.85
C MET A 122 -7.43 -16.96 7.28
N PHE A 123 -7.39 -18.16 7.85
CA PHE A 123 -6.77 -19.30 7.17
C PHE A 123 -7.51 -19.69 5.87
N ASP A 124 -8.82 -19.38 5.79
CA ASP A 124 -9.57 -19.55 4.55
C ASP A 124 -9.37 -18.36 3.63
N PRO A 125 -8.78 -18.54 2.43
CA PRO A 125 -8.50 -17.48 1.48
C PRO A 125 -9.77 -16.72 1.02
N GLU A 126 -10.94 -17.36 1.06
CA GLU A 126 -12.20 -16.68 0.72
C GLU A 126 -12.52 -15.54 1.68
N ASN A 127 -12.22 -15.68 2.96
CA ASN A 127 -12.45 -14.64 3.96
C ASN A 127 -11.50 -13.44 3.78
N ILE A 128 -10.30 -13.69 3.28
CA ILE A 128 -9.36 -12.62 2.91
C ILE A 128 -9.95 -11.74 1.80
N VAL A 129 -10.47 -12.39 0.75
CA VAL A 129 -11.07 -11.67 -0.38
C VAL A 129 -12.35 -10.95 0.04
N LYS A 130 -13.19 -11.56 0.87
CA LYS A 130 -14.38 -10.92 1.45
C LYS A 130 -14.01 -9.66 2.23
N LEU A 131 -12.95 -9.73 3.07
CA LEU A 131 -12.47 -8.56 3.81
C LEU A 131 -12.04 -7.42 2.85
N ALA A 132 -11.36 -7.73 1.76
CA ALA A 132 -10.96 -6.72 0.77
C ALA A 132 -12.17 -6.08 0.08
N ILE A 133 -13.16 -6.88 -0.31
CA ILE A 133 -14.40 -6.41 -0.98
C ILE A 133 -15.24 -5.56 -0.02
N GLU A 134 -15.54 -6.08 1.17
CA GLU A 134 -16.34 -5.37 2.17
C GLU A 134 -15.62 -4.13 2.70
N GLY A 135 -14.30 -4.19 2.80
CA GLY A 135 -13.43 -3.06 3.14
C GLY A 135 -13.31 -2.02 2.03
N GLY A 136 -13.89 -2.26 0.85
CA GLY A 136 -13.87 -1.31 -0.26
C GLY A 136 -12.47 -1.04 -0.83
N CYS A 137 -11.58 -2.05 -0.80
CA CYS A 137 -10.24 -1.92 -1.33
C CYS A 137 -10.22 -1.82 -2.87
N ASN A 138 -9.22 -1.14 -3.42
CA ASN A 138 -8.98 -1.08 -4.86
C ASN A 138 -8.48 -2.41 -5.43
N ALA A 139 -7.74 -3.18 -4.62
CA ALA A 139 -7.21 -4.48 -5.00
C ALA A 139 -6.93 -5.34 -3.77
N VAL A 140 -6.80 -6.64 -3.97
CA VAL A 140 -6.25 -7.59 -3.01
C VAL A 140 -4.92 -8.13 -3.55
N ALA A 141 -3.85 -8.02 -2.75
CA ALA A 141 -2.55 -8.57 -3.10
C ALA A 141 -2.33 -9.89 -2.34
N THR A 142 -2.06 -10.97 -3.06
CA THR A 142 -2.03 -12.31 -2.47
C THR A 142 -1.08 -13.27 -3.21
N THR A 143 -1.08 -14.54 -2.81
CA THR A 143 -0.25 -15.59 -3.37
C THR A 143 -0.95 -16.34 -4.51
N TYR A 144 -0.19 -17.13 -5.27
CA TYR A 144 -0.75 -18.02 -6.29
C TYR A 144 -1.78 -19.00 -5.72
N GLY A 145 -1.48 -19.59 -4.56
CA GLY A 145 -2.38 -20.55 -3.93
C GLY A 145 -3.73 -19.96 -3.57
N VAL A 146 -3.74 -18.74 -3.04
CA VAL A 146 -4.98 -18.02 -2.75
C VAL A 146 -5.74 -17.72 -4.05
N LEU A 147 -5.09 -17.10 -5.04
CA LEU A 147 -5.74 -16.79 -6.31
C LEU A 147 -6.30 -18.05 -6.98
N GLY A 148 -5.53 -19.12 -7.06
CA GLY A 148 -5.95 -20.39 -7.67
C GLY A 148 -7.21 -20.99 -7.04
N ASN A 149 -7.41 -20.79 -5.74
CA ASN A 149 -8.61 -21.27 -5.04
C ASN A 149 -9.85 -20.37 -5.23
N VAL A 150 -9.67 -19.06 -5.50
CA VAL A 150 -10.78 -18.12 -5.45
C VAL A 150 -11.03 -17.37 -6.77
N ALA A 151 -10.14 -17.49 -7.76
CA ALA A 151 -10.16 -16.70 -8.99
C ALA A 151 -11.51 -16.75 -9.73
N ARG A 152 -12.08 -17.94 -9.96
CA ARG A 152 -13.35 -18.09 -10.67
C ARG A 152 -14.51 -17.37 -10.00
N LYS A 153 -14.48 -17.27 -8.69
CA LYS A 153 -15.55 -16.64 -7.89
C LYS A 153 -15.36 -15.13 -7.76
N TYR A 154 -14.12 -14.64 -7.79
CA TYR A 154 -13.80 -13.28 -7.36
C TYR A 154 -12.99 -12.43 -8.34
N ALA A 155 -12.32 -13.00 -9.35
CA ALA A 155 -11.47 -12.21 -10.25
C ALA A 155 -12.21 -11.09 -11.01
N HIS A 156 -13.53 -11.27 -11.23
CA HIS A 156 -14.41 -10.26 -11.83
C HIS A 156 -15.02 -9.26 -10.80
N LYS A 157 -14.78 -9.45 -9.52
CA LYS A 157 -15.37 -8.65 -8.43
C LYS A 157 -14.37 -7.69 -7.79
N ILE A 158 -13.09 -8.02 -7.82
CA ILE A 158 -12.00 -7.20 -7.28
C ILE A 158 -10.73 -7.48 -8.05
N PRO A 159 -9.93 -6.46 -8.40
CA PRO A 159 -8.62 -6.66 -9.01
C PRO A 159 -7.67 -7.44 -8.09
N PHE A 160 -6.97 -8.43 -8.64
CA PHE A 160 -5.94 -9.18 -7.94
C PHE A 160 -4.54 -8.72 -8.34
N ILE A 161 -3.67 -8.56 -7.34
CA ILE A 161 -2.22 -8.41 -7.48
C ILE A 161 -1.60 -9.71 -6.97
N VAL A 162 -1.00 -10.50 -7.85
CA VAL A 162 -0.38 -11.79 -7.45
C VAL A 162 1.09 -11.58 -7.19
N LYS A 163 1.51 -11.82 -5.96
CA LYS A 163 2.91 -11.79 -5.61
C LYS A 163 3.59 -13.07 -6.09
N VAL A 164 4.60 -12.92 -6.96
CA VAL A 164 5.20 -14.03 -7.72
C VAL A 164 6.43 -14.61 -7.06
N ASN A 165 7.08 -13.88 -6.16
CA ASN A 165 8.23 -14.36 -5.41
C ASN A 165 8.03 -14.21 -3.90
N HIS A 166 8.66 -15.10 -3.15
CA HIS A 166 8.54 -15.14 -1.69
C HIS A 166 9.84 -15.64 -1.07
N ASN A 167 10.02 -15.29 0.22
CA ASN A 167 11.04 -15.91 1.05
C ASN A 167 10.57 -17.32 1.46
N GLU A 168 11.42 -18.32 1.27
CA GLU A 168 11.18 -19.64 1.84
C GLU A 168 11.49 -19.59 3.35
N PHE A 169 10.43 -19.47 4.16
CA PHE A 169 10.54 -19.09 5.58
C PHE A 169 11.01 -20.22 6.50
N LEU A 170 11.14 -21.45 5.98
CA LEU A 170 11.70 -22.59 6.72
C LEU A 170 13.21 -22.68 6.62
N SER A 171 13.83 -22.01 5.65
CA SER A 171 15.28 -21.94 5.52
C SER A 171 15.90 -21.12 6.66
N TYR A 172 16.88 -21.73 7.35
CA TYR A 172 17.58 -21.11 8.46
C TYR A 172 19.10 -21.24 8.31
N PRO A 173 19.88 -20.17 8.55
CA PRO A 173 19.44 -18.81 8.85
C PRO A 173 18.78 -18.13 7.65
N ASN A 174 17.86 -17.19 7.90
CA ASN A 174 17.17 -16.46 6.83
C ASN A 174 18.16 -15.52 6.11
N SER A 175 18.39 -15.78 4.82
CA SER A 175 19.27 -14.99 3.95
C SER A 175 18.56 -13.84 3.22
N TYR A 176 17.28 -13.61 3.51
CA TYR A 176 16.43 -12.68 2.76
C TYR A 176 16.37 -13.01 1.26
N ASP A 177 16.37 -14.30 0.95
CA ASP A 177 16.20 -14.80 -0.40
C ASP A 177 14.73 -14.76 -0.83
N GLN A 178 14.49 -14.22 -2.02
CA GLN A 178 13.18 -14.20 -2.64
C GLN A 178 13.25 -15.08 -3.89
N ILE A 179 12.54 -16.18 -3.89
CA ILE A 179 12.50 -17.12 -5.01
C ILE A 179 11.14 -17.09 -5.71
N MET A 180 11.12 -17.40 -7.00
CA MET A 180 9.88 -17.42 -7.78
C MET A 180 9.06 -18.67 -7.43
N PHE A 181 7.80 -18.46 -7.05
CA PHE A 181 6.83 -19.53 -6.69
C PHE A 181 5.88 -19.89 -7.81
N GLY A 182 5.91 -19.16 -8.91
CA GLY A 182 5.06 -19.42 -10.06
C GLY A 182 5.43 -18.54 -11.25
N THR A 183 4.73 -18.69 -12.34
CA THR A 183 5.00 -17.98 -13.59
C THR A 183 4.06 -16.79 -13.80
N ILE A 184 4.55 -15.78 -14.49
CA ILE A 184 3.73 -14.61 -14.87
C ILE A 184 2.54 -15.05 -15.76
N ARG A 185 2.74 -16.04 -16.62
CA ARG A 185 1.69 -16.62 -17.46
C ARG A 185 0.55 -17.23 -16.65
N ASP A 186 0.87 -17.93 -15.57
CA ASP A 186 -0.16 -18.51 -14.69
C ASP A 186 -0.97 -17.43 -13.97
N ALA A 187 -0.32 -16.38 -13.47
CA ALA A 187 -1.02 -15.24 -12.89
C ALA A 187 -2.00 -14.60 -13.90
N TRP A 188 -1.56 -14.41 -15.13
CA TRP A 188 -2.38 -13.90 -16.21
C TRP A 188 -3.57 -14.83 -16.53
N ASN A 189 -3.34 -16.14 -16.66
CA ASN A 189 -4.38 -17.12 -16.91
C ASN A 189 -5.46 -17.17 -15.81
N MET A 190 -5.09 -16.86 -14.57
CA MET A 190 -6.02 -16.77 -13.44
C MET A 190 -6.74 -15.43 -13.34
N GLY A 191 -6.48 -14.50 -14.27
CA GLY A 191 -7.16 -13.20 -14.32
C GLY A 191 -6.60 -12.13 -13.39
N ALA A 192 -5.31 -12.22 -13.02
CA ALA A 192 -4.66 -11.16 -12.26
C ALA A 192 -4.57 -9.87 -13.07
N ALA A 193 -4.89 -8.73 -12.44
CA ALA A 193 -4.72 -7.40 -13.02
C ALA A 193 -3.27 -6.91 -12.93
N ALA A 194 -2.54 -7.40 -11.93
CA ALA A 194 -1.15 -7.04 -11.68
C ALA A 194 -0.36 -8.19 -11.10
N VAL A 195 0.95 -8.13 -11.25
CA VAL A 195 1.89 -8.96 -10.50
C VAL A 195 2.63 -8.11 -9.48
N GLY A 196 2.94 -8.72 -8.34
CA GLY A 196 3.77 -8.14 -7.31
C GLY A 196 5.04 -8.95 -7.10
N ALA A 197 6.11 -8.30 -6.70
CA ALA A 197 7.35 -8.97 -6.30
C ALA A 197 8.00 -8.25 -5.14
N THR A 198 8.84 -8.93 -4.37
CA THR A 198 9.74 -8.33 -3.39
C THR A 198 11.17 -8.38 -3.92
N ILE A 199 11.90 -7.30 -3.73
CA ILE A 199 13.36 -7.30 -3.78
C ILE A 199 13.89 -6.83 -2.44
N TYR A 200 14.78 -7.61 -1.86
CA TYR A 200 15.57 -7.23 -0.70
C TYR A 200 16.91 -6.65 -1.16
N PHE A 201 16.87 -5.37 -1.56
CA PHE A 201 18.05 -4.65 -2.04
C PHE A 201 19.16 -4.65 -0.99
N GLY A 202 20.36 -5.02 -1.42
CA GLY A 202 21.55 -5.08 -0.58
C GLY A 202 21.74 -6.40 0.16
N SER A 203 20.81 -7.37 0.08
CA SER A 203 21.04 -8.75 0.52
C SER A 203 22.05 -9.46 -0.39
N GLU A 204 22.56 -10.59 0.04
CA GLU A 204 23.48 -11.43 -0.76
C GLU A 204 22.84 -11.83 -2.09
N GLU A 205 21.53 -12.09 -2.09
CA GLU A 205 20.73 -12.50 -3.24
C GLU A 205 20.16 -11.33 -4.09
N SER A 206 20.44 -10.10 -3.69
CA SER A 206 19.86 -8.90 -4.31
C SER A 206 20.07 -8.84 -5.84
N LYS A 207 21.27 -9.21 -6.31
CA LYS A 207 21.61 -9.16 -7.75
C LYS A 207 20.75 -10.11 -8.57
N ARG A 208 20.56 -11.34 -8.08
CA ARG A 208 19.70 -12.34 -8.72
C ARG A 208 18.23 -11.89 -8.72
N GLN A 209 17.74 -11.43 -7.56
CA GLN A 209 16.37 -10.93 -7.43
C GLN A 209 16.07 -9.78 -8.39
N ILE A 210 17.00 -8.84 -8.58
CA ILE A 210 16.85 -7.73 -9.54
C ILE A 210 16.64 -8.27 -10.95
N VAL A 211 17.49 -9.21 -11.39
CA VAL A 211 17.42 -9.78 -12.74
C VAL A 211 16.12 -10.56 -12.95
N GLU A 212 15.72 -11.38 -11.99
CA GLU A 212 14.49 -12.19 -12.05
C GLU A 212 13.24 -11.30 -12.08
N VAL A 213 13.17 -10.30 -11.19
CA VAL A 213 12.01 -9.41 -11.12
C VAL A 213 11.94 -8.48 -12.33
N ALA A 214 13.08 -7.98 -12.85
CA ALA A 214 13.08 -7.18 -14.07
C ALA A 214 12.49 -7.95 -15.26
N LYS A 215 12.90 -9.21 -15.46
CA LYS A 215 12.33 -10.09 -16.50
C LYS A 215 10.85 -10.40 -16.26
N ALA A 216 10.47 -10.62 -14.99
CA ALA A 216 9.08 -10.86 -14.62
C ALA A 216 8.19 -9.65 -14.92
N PHE A 217 8.67 -8.43 -14.64
CA PHE A 217 7.93 -7.19 -14.91
C PHE A 217 7.84 -6.88 -16.41
N GLU A 218 8.93 -7.10 -17.17
CA GLU A 218 8.90 -7.02 -18.62
C GLU A 218 7.81 -7.92 -19.20
N TYR A 219 7.79 -9.19 -18.81
CA TYR A 219 6.80 -10.15 -19.30
C TYR A 219 5.37 -9.85 -18.80
N ALA A 220 5.23 -9.32 -17.59
CA ALA A 220 3.94 -8.85 -17.09
C ALA A 220 3.37 -7.71 -17.95
N HIS A 221 4.18 -6.71 -18.28
CA HIS A 221 3.78 -5.63 -19.18
C HIS A 221 3.47 -6.13 -20.61
N GLU A 222 4.24 -7.08 -21.13
CA GLU A 222 3.96 -7.72 -22.42
C GLU A 222 2.56 -8.35 -22.43
N LEU A 223 2.17 -9.04 -21.34
CA LEU A 223 0.86 -9.64 -21.16
C LEU A 223 -0.23 -8.62 -20.74
N GLY A 224 0.12 -7.37 -20.54
CA GLY A 224 -0.81 -6.30 -20.20
C GLY A 224 -1.13 -6.19 -18.70
N MET A 225 -0.39 -6.84 -17.81
CA MET A 225 -0.55 -6.68 -16.36
C MET A 225 0.27 -5.51 -15.83
N ALA A 226 -0.24 -4.84 -14.78
CA ALA A 226 0.52 -3.86 -14.03
C ALA A 226 1.54 -4.53 -13.09
N THR A 227 2.48 -3.75 -12.56
CA THR A 227 3.55 -4.24 -11.69
C THR A 227 3.65 -3.47 -10.38
N VAL A 228 3.80 -4.18 -9.27
CA VAL A 228 3.93 -3.61 -7.93
C VAL A 228 5.15 -4.18 -7.24
N LEU A 229 6.09 -3.33 -6.82
CA LEU A 229 7.31 -3.78 -6.15
C LEU A 229 7.27 -3.51 -4.65
N TRP A 230 7.44 -4.56 -3.84
CA TRP A 230 7.81 -4.49 -2.43
C TRP A 230 9.30 -4.18 -2.34
N CYS A 231 9.62 -2.93 -2.07
CA CYS A 231 10.91 -2.34 -2.27
C CYS A 231 11.63 -2.16 -0.92
N TYR A 232 12.39 -3.15 -0.51
CA TYR A 232 13.00 -3.14 0.83
C TYR A 232 14.53 -3.23 0.77
N ALA A 233 15.20 -2.44 1.61
CA ALA A 233 16.62 -2.64 1.88
C ALA A 233 16.81 -3.77 2.90
N ARG A 234 17.75 -4.67 2.66
CA ARG A 234 18.18 -5.72 3.59
C ARG A 234 19.67 -5.98 3.39
N ASN A 235 20.45 -5.52 4.33
CA ASN A 235 21.88 -5.79 4.38
C ASN A 235 22.29 -5.90 5.86
N ALA A 236 22.99 -6.96 6.23
CA ALA A 236 23.42 -7.15 7.62
C ALA A 236 24.23 -5.97 8.16
N ALA A 237 25.05 -5.33 7.31
CA ALA A 237 25.84 -4.16 7.67
C ALA A 237 25.01 -2.88 7.90
N PHE A 238 23.72 -2.85 7.52
CA PHE A 238 22.85 -1.69 7.74
C PHE A 238 22.18 -1.69 9.12
N LYS A 239 22.54 -2.65 9.96
CA LYS A 239 22.07 -2.70 11.34
C LYS A 239 23.26 -2.80 12.29
N THR A 240 23.39 -1.81 13.16
CA THR A 240 24.34 -1.82 14.27
C THR A 240 23.61 -2.22 15.57
N PRO A 241 24.34 -2.51 16.66
CA PRO A 241 23.70 -2.73 17.96
C PRO A 241 22.82 -1.56 18.41
N GLU A 242 23.17 -0.33 18.02
CA GLU A 242 22.51 0.91 18.44
C GLU A 242 21.36 1.31 17.51
N LYS A 243 21.43 0.95 16.22
CA LYS A 243 20.49 1.52 15.22
C LYS A 243 20.27 0.64 14.00
N ASP A 244 19.03 0.68 13.47
CA ASP A 244 18.63 0.07 12.21
C ASP A 244 18.51 1.14 11.12
N TYR A 245 19.39 1.09 10.12
CA TYR A 245 19.43 2.03 9.00
C TYR A 245 18.62 1.60 7.78
N HIS A 246 17.99 0.42 7.79
CA HIS A 246 17.21 -0.08 6.64
C HIS A 246 16.06 0.83 6.22
N VAL A 247 15.61 1.71 7.10
CA VAL A 247 14.54 2.68 6.84
C VAL A 247 15.06 4.13 6.73
N SER A 248 16.37 4.34 6.56
CA SER A 248 16.93 5.67 6.31
C SER A 248 16.30 6.31 5.06
N ALA A 249 16.17 7.63 5.08
CA ALA A 249 15.56 8.36 3.96
C ALA A 249 16.28 8.10 2.64
N ASP A 250 17.62 8.21 2.61
CA ASP A 250 18.43 7.99 1.42
C ASP A 250 18.48 6.52 0.97
N LEU A 251 18.54 5.56 1.89
CA LEU A 251 18.52 4.13 1.56
C LEU A 251 17.17 3.69 1.01
N THR A 252 16.06 4.13 1.61
CA THR A 252 14.72 3.83 1.07
C THR A 252 14.47 4.56 -0.25
N GLY A 253 14.96 5.79 -0.39
CA GLY A 253 14.93 6.53 -1.64
C GLY A 253 15.72 5.81 -2.74
N GLN A 254 16.93 5.34 -2.45
CA GLN A 254 17.74 4.55 -3.39
C GLN A 254 17.04 3.25 -3.80
N ALA A 255 16.44 2.53 -2.84
CA ALA A 255 15.67 1.33 -3.13
C ALA A 255 14.48 1.64 -4.07
N ASN A 256 13.73 2.72 -3.81
CA ASN A 256 12.65 3.16 -4.69
C ASN A 256 13.16 3.45 -6.10
N HIS A 257 14.29 4.17 -6.22
CA HIS A 257 14.88 4.52 -7.51
C HIS A 257 15.34 3.29 -8.31
N LEU A 258 15.86 2.25 -7.64
CA LEU A 258 16.14 0.95 -8.26
C LEU A 258 14.84 0.27 -8.73
N GLY A 259 13.78 0.31 -7.91
CA GLY A 259 12.48 -0.27 -8.26
C GLY A 259 11.83 0.37 -9.48
N VAL A 260 11.85 1.70 -9.58
CA VAL A 260 11.31 2.40 -10.76
C VAL A 260 12.18 2.16 -12.00
N THR A 261 13.48 1.95 -11.83
CA THR A 261 14.41 1.63 -12.93
C THR A 261 14.07 0.29 -13.59
N ILE A 262 13.61 -0.69 -12.84
CA ILE A 262 13.13 -1.98 -13.39
C ILE A 262 11.64 -1.95 -13.78
N GLN A 263 11.09 -0.75 -13.95
CA GLN A 263 9.76 -0.50 -14.48
C GLN A 263 8.58 -0.95 -13.59
N ALA A 264 8.71 -0.86 -12.25
CA ALA A 264 7.55 -0.96 -11.38
C ALA A 264 6.57 0.21 -11.66
N ASP A 265 5.26 -0.07 -11.71
CA ASP A 265 4.20 0.94 -11.82
C ASP A 265 3.86 1.55 -10.46
N ILE A 266 3.96 0.73 -9.41
CA ILE A 266 3.70 1.13 -8.03
C ILE A 266 4.83 0.57 -7.15
N ILE A 267 5.37 1.44 -6.29
CA ILE A 267 6.36 1.09 -5.27
C ILE A 267 5.67 0.99 -3.91
N LYS A 268 5.84 -0.13 -3.24
CA LYS A 268 5.53 -0.29 -1.82
C LYS A 268 6.78 -0.11 -0.98
N GLN A 269 6.75 0.85 -0.04
CA GLN A 269 7.88 1.14 0.84
C GLN A 269 7.42 1.35 2.30
N LYS A 270 8.32 1.16 3.27
CA LYS A 270 8.11 1.60 4.64
C LYS A 270 8.25 3.12 4.74
N LEU A 271 7.62 3.72 5.74
CA LEU A 271 7.90 5.12 6.07
C LEU A 271 9.39 5.28 6.43
N PRO A 272 10.05 6.35 5.98
CA PRO A 272 11.47 6.57 6.21
C PRO A 272 11.75 7.28 7.53
N GLU A 273 13.01 7.21 7.96
CA GLU A 273 13.55 7.90 9.14
C GLU A 273 14.73 8.80 8.76
N ASN A 274 14.89 9.88 9.50
CA ASN A 274 16.10 10.70 9.46
C ASN A 274 17.12 10.15 10.45
N ASN A 275 18.02 9.29 9.99
CA ASN A 275 19.00 8.63 10.85
C ASN A 275 20.43 8.64 10.28
N GLY A 276 20.66 9.42 9.20
CA GLY A 276 21.99 9.62 8.61
C GLY A 276 22.35 8.64 7.49
N GLY A 277 21.66 7.51 7.36
CA GLY A 277 21.78 6.56 6.26
C GLY A 277 23.23 6.25 5.81
N TYR A 278 23.53 6.46 4.53
CA TYR A 278 24.86 6.22 3.96
C TYR A 278 26.00 6.92 4.72
N ASN A 279 25.77 8.17 5.17
CA ASN A 279 26.80 8.91 5.91
C ASN A 279 27.11 8.29 7.25
N ALA A 280 26.10 7.86 8.00
CA ALA A 280 26.26 7.21 9.31
C ALA A 280 26.90 5.82 9.19
N LEU A 281 26.61 5.10 8.09
CA LEU A 281 27.19 3.80 7.78
C LEU A 281 28.62 3.88 7.21
N ASN A 282 29.07 5.08 6.86
CA ASN A 282 30.33 5.29 6.13
C ASN A 282 30.41 4.40 4.87
N PHE A 283 29.28 4.24 4.20
CA PHE A 283 29.12 3.39 3.02
C PHE A 283 28.38 4.15 1.91
N GLY A 284 28.77 3.92 0.64
CA GLY A 284 28.17 4.60 -0.49
C GLY A 284 28.44 6.11 -0.46
N LYS A 285 27.63 6.83 -1.20
CA LYS A 285 27.66 8.30 -1.23
C LYS A 285 26.25 8.85 -1.31
N THR A 286 25.90 9.72 -0.38
CA THR A 286 24.73 10.58 -0.53
C THR A 286 25.17 12.04 -0.57
N HIS A 287 24.43 12.87 -1.30
CA HIS A 287 24.73 14.30 -1.32
C HIS A 287 24.24 14.93 -0.02
N LYS A 288 25.03 15.83 0.58
CA LYS A 288 24.67 16.49 1.85
C LYS A 288 23.26 17.11 1.84
N LYS A 289 22.80 17.61 0.71
CA LYS A 289 21.47 18.18 0.53
C LYS A 289 20.32 17.24 0.90
N VAL A 290 20.52 15.92 0.86
CA VAL A 290 19.47 14.97 1.23
C VAL A 290 18.98 15.27 2.65
N TYR A 291 19.89 15.41 3.58
CA TYR A 291 19.58 15.64 5.00
C TYR A 291 19.57 17.12 5.42
N SER A 292 20.11 18.05 4.58
CA SER A 292 20.12 19.48 4.91
C SER A 292 19.04 20.32 4.20
N GLU A 293 18.50 19.83 3.06
CA GLU A 293 17.58 20.60 2.23
C GLU A 293 16.38 19.79 1.71
N LEU A 294 16.56 18.49 1.41
CA LEU A 294 15.54 17.66 0.76
C LEU A 294 14.67 16.87 1.73
N THR A 295 15.10 16.78 2.99
CA THR A 295 14.35 16.16 4.09
C THR A 295 14.44 17.03 5.34
N THR A 296 13.54 16.80 6.28
CA THR A 296 13.61 17.27 7.67
C THR A 296 13.33 16.09 8.59
N ASP A 297 13.23 16.30 9.91
CA ASP A 297 12.77 15.27 10.84
C ASP A 297 11.26 15.01 10.73
N HIS A 298 10.54 15.83 9.95
CA HIS A 298 9.10 15.67 9.81
C HIS A 298 8.77 14.51 8.85
N PRO A 299 7.92 13.54 9.24
CA PRO A 299 7.65 12.34 8.45
C PRO A 299 7.05 12.61 7.07
N ILE A 300 6.36 13.74 6.90
CA ILE A 300 5.81 14.14 5.59
C ILE A 300 6.95 14.50 4.63
N ASP A 301 7.98 15.24 5.07
CA ASP A 301 9.11 15.60 4.23
C ASP A 301 9.96 14.39 3.87
N LEU A 302 10.16 13.49 4.84
CA LEU A 302 10.83 12.21 4.62
C LEU A 302 10.11 11.35 3.58
N CYS A 303 8.79 11.20 3.72
CA CYS A 303 7.97 10.46 2.75
C CYS A 303 7.93 11.16 1.39
N ARG A 304 7.94 12.51 1.34
CA ARG A 304 8.03 13.28 0.08
C ARG A 304 9.32 13.01 -0.66
N TYR A 305 10.43 12.85 0.04
CA TYR A 305 11.69 12.44 -0.58
C TYR A 305 11.59 11.05 -1.21
N GLN A 306 10.83 10.11 -0.62
CA GLN A 306 10.52 8.83 -1.27
C GLN A 306 9.68 9.01 -2.54
N VAL A 307 8.69 9.91 -2.54
CA VAL A 307 7.90 10.24 -3.76
C VAL A 307 8.80 10.81 -4.85
N ALA A 308 9.74 11.68 -4.50
CA ALA A 308 10.70 12.22 -5.46
C ALA A 308 11.54 11.11 -6.11
N ASN A 309 11.95 10.09 -5.34
CA ASN A 309 12.67 8.91 -5.85
C ASN A 309 11.79 7.94 -6.65
N CYS A 310 10.48 8.16 -6.70
CA CYS A 310 9.54 7.51 -7.61
C CYS A 310 9.30 8.36 -8.87
N TYR A 311 10.37 8.92 -9.45
CA TYR A 311 10.35 9.83 -10.61
C TYR A 311 9.41 11.01 -10.39
N MET A 312 9.55 11.71 -9.25
CA MET A 312 8.70 12.85 -8.83
C MET A 312 7.21 12.48 -8.77
N GLY A 313 6.90 11.22 -8.50
CA GLY A 313 5.53 10.71 -8.40
C GLY A 313 4.95 10.14 -9.70
N ARG A 314 5.71 10.03 -10.80
CA ARG A 314 5.25 9.34 -12.02
C ARG A 314 4.97 7.86 -11.79
N VAL A 315 5.69 7.27 -10.85
CA VAL A 315 5.41 5.93 -10.31
C VAL A 315 4.74 6.09 -8.96
N GLY A 316 3.66 5.36 -8.72
CA GLY A 316 2.87 5.48 -7.50
C GLY A 316 3.67 5.00 -6.26
N LEU A 317 3.68 5.80 -5.18
CA LEU A 317 4.22 5.37 -3.90
C LEU A 317 3.09 4.98 -2.95
N ILE A 318 3.06 3.74 -2.49
CA ILE A 318 2.19 3.28 -1.40
C ILE A 318 3.03 2.91 -0.18
N ASN A 319 2.60 3.35 1.00
CA ASN A 319 3.30 2.97 2.22
C ASN A 319 2.68 1.74 2.89
N SER A 320 3.54 0.98 3.56
CA SER A 320 3.16 -0.25 4.28
C SER A 320 2.48 0.10 5.60
N GLY A 321 1.38 -0.59 5.92
CA GLY A 321 0.65 -0.42 7.18
C GLY A 321 1.36 -0.94 8.43
N GLY A 322 2.47 -1.67 8.28
CA GLY A 322 3.24 -2.22 9.41
C GLY A 322 2.64 -3.49 10.03
N ALA A 323 3.25 -3.91 11.13
CA ALA A 323 2.72 -4.99 11.97
C ALA A 323 1.49 -4.50 12.76
N SER A 324 0.66 -5.44 13.24
CA SER A 324 -0.37 -5.11 14.22
C SER A 324 0.28 -4.93 15.60
N SER A 325 -0.09 -3.87 16.29
CA SER A 325 0.25 -3.56 17.68
C SER A 325 -0.99 -3.61 18.61
N GLY A 326 -2.14 -3.98 18.04
CA GLY A 326 -3.39 -4.13 18.78
C GLY A 326 -4.15 -2.82 18.95
N ALA A 327 -4.18 -2.25 20.14
CA ALA A 327 -5.03 -1.09 20.49
C ALA A 327 -4.70 0.18 19.70
N THR A 328 -3.45 0.39 19.29
CA THR A 328 -3.00 1.59 18.56
C THR A 328 -3.10 1.50 17.04
N ASP A 329 -3.48 0.33 16.52
CA ASP A 329 -3.48 0.05 15.07
C ASP A 329 -4.26 1.06 14.23
N LEU A 330 -5.43 1.48 14.69
CA LEU A 330 -6.26 2.44 13.98
C LEU A 330 -5.59 3.82 13.91
N ALA A 331 -5.08 4.31 15.03
CA ALA A 331 -4.38 5.59 15.10
C ALA A 331 -3.11 5.59 14.24
N GLU A 332 -2.34 4.50 14.27
CA GLU A 332 -1.13 4.35 13.46
C GLU A 332 -1.46 4.28 11.96
N ALA A 333 -2.52 3.55 11.57
CA ALA A 333 -2.94 3.44 10.18
C ALA A 333 -3.41 4.79 9.62
N VAL A 334 -4.20 5.53 10.40
CA VAL A 334 -4.66 6.88 10.04
C VAL A 334 -3.49 7.86 9.94
N ALA A 335 -2.57 7.85 10.92
CA ALA A 335 -1.38 8.69 10.86
C ALA A 335 -0.52 8.39 9.62
N THR A 336 -0.31 7.11 9.29
CA THR A 336 0.42 6.69 8.10
C THR A 336 -0.28 7.17 6.81
N ALA A 337 -1.61 7.08 6.75
CA ALA A 337 -2.39 7.57 5.61
C ALA A 337 -2.26 9.09 5.44
N ILE A 338 -2.30 9.86 6.54
CA ILE A 338 -2.10 11.30 6.53
C ILE A 338 -0.69 11.65 6.01
N ILE A 339 0.34 10.99 6.52
CA ILE A 339 1.72 11.20 6.10
C ILE A 339 1.87 10.94 4.60
N ASN A 340 1.42 9.76 4.12
CA ASN A 340 1.51 9.39 2.71
C ASN A 340 0.76 10.39 1.81
N LYS A 341 -0.50 10.67 2.10
CA LYS A 341 -1.31 11.61 1.31
C LYS A 341 -0.68 13.00 1.26
N ARG A 342 -0.31 13.56 2.43
CA ARG A 342 0.26 14.90 2.53
C ARG A 342 1.65 15.01 1.88
N ALA A 343 2.39 13.91 1.82
CA ALA A 343 3.66 13.85 1.09
C ALA A 343 3.50 13.81 -0.44
N GLY A 344 2.33 13.48 -0.96
CA GLY A 344 2.06 13.27 -2.38
C GLY A 344 2.11 11.79 -2.79
N GLY A 345 2.05 10.87 -1.84
CA GLY A 345 1.96 9.42 -2.12
C GLY A 345 0.59 9.01 -2.66
N MET A 346 0.55 7.83 -3.28
CA MET A 346 -0.63 7.32 -3.99
C MET A 346 -1.58 6.53 -3.09
N GLY A 347 -1.16 6.06 -1.92
CA GLY A 347 -2.05 5.26 -1.09
C GLY A 347 -1.37 4.43 -0.01
N LEU A 348 -2.16 3.52 0.55
CA LEU A 348 -1.70 2.57 1.55
C LEU A 348 -1.96 1.13 1.13
N ILE A 349 -1.06 0.26 1.61
CA ILE A 349 -1.22 -1.19 1.57
C ILE A 349 -1.16 -1.71 3.01
N SER A 350 -2.34 -2.05 3.58
CA SER A 350 -2.50 -2.42 4.98
C SER A 350 -3.09 -3.82 5.12
N GLY A 351 -2.34 -4.74 5.70
CA GLY A 351 -2.72 -6.15 5.86
C GLY A 351 -2.99 -6.54 7.30
N ARG A 352 -1.94 -6.87 8.09
CA ARG A 352 -2.05 -7.44 9.45
C ARG A 352 -2.97 -6.66 10.37
N LYS A 353 -2.89 -5.33 10.36
CA LYS A 353 -3.79 -4.48 11.13
C LYS A 353 -5.27 -4.68 10.80
N ALA A 354 -5.59 -5.13 9.58
CA ALA A 354 -6.98 -5.38 9.15
C ALA A 354 -7.38 -6.84 9.33
N PHE A 355 -6.60 -7.83 8.88
CA PHE A 355 -7.04 -9.22 8.88
C PHE A 355 -6.81 -9.97 10.20
N GLN A 356 -5.95 -9.48 11.11
CA GLN A 356 -5.72 -10.09 12.43
C GLN A 356 -6.78 -9.75 13.47
N ARG A 357 -7.91 -9.19 13.06
CA ARG A 357 -9.06 -8.82 13.90
C ARG A 357 -10.37 -9.28 13.27
N PRO A 358 -11.50 -9.28 14.02
CA PRO A 358 -12.80 -9.62 13.48
C PRO A 358 -13.12 -8.86 12.20
N LEU A 359 -13.80 -9.49 11.24
CA LEU A 359 -14.07 -8.94 9.90
C LEU A 359 -14.60 -7.50 9.94
N LYS A 360 -15.60 -7.22 10.77
CA LYS A 360 -16.20 -5.87 10.90
C LYS A 360 -15.19 -4.81 11.34
N GLU A 361 -14.30 -5.15 12.25
CA GLU A 361 -13.26 -4.25 12.73
C GLU A 361 -12.19 -4.03 11.65
N GLY A 362 -11.82 -5.08 10.91
CA GLY A 362 -10.93 -5.00 9.76
C GLY A 362 -11.48 -4.08 8.67
N VAL A 363 -12.77 -4.24 8.34
CA VAL A 363 -13.48 -3.34 7.41
C VAL A 363 -13.46 -1.89 7.90
N ALA A 364 -13.78 -1.66 9.20
CA ALA A 364 -13.77 -0.32 9.77
C ALA A 364 -12.37 0.34 9.69
N LEU A 365 -11.30 -0.41 9.96
CA LEU A 365 -9.93 0.09 9.86
C LEU A 365 -9.58 0.48 8.40
N LEU A 366 -9.91 -0.37 7.43
CA LEU A 366 -9.69 -0.09 6.02
C LEU A 366 -10.47 1.14 5.55
N ASN A 367 -11.72 1.27 5.99
CA ASN A 367 -12.55 2.44 5.70
C ASN A 367 -11.97 3.72 6.32
N SER A 368 -11.47 3.68 7.55
CA SER A 368 -10.85 4.84 8.19
C SER A 368 -9.59 5.32 7.46
N ILE A 369 -8.78 4.40 6.94
CA ILE A 369 -7.64 4.74 6.05
C ILE A 369 -8.17 5.47 4.81
N GLN A 370 -9.20 4.92 4.16
CA GLN A 370 -9.76 5.49 2.93
C GLN A 370 -10.41 6.86 3.18
N ASP A 371 -11.02 7.07 4.34
CA ASP A 371 -11.62 8.33 4.74
C ASP A 371 -10.59 9.47 4.83
N VAL A 372 -9.34 9.18 5.20
CA VAL A 372 -8.24 10.13 5.11
C VAL A 372 -8.01 10.59 3.67
N TYR A 373 -7.97 9.65 2.71
CA TYR A 373 -7.77 9.99 1.30
C TYR A 373 -8.96 10.73 0.69
N LEU A 374 -10.17 10.46 1.16
CA LEU A 374 -11.40 11.16 0.73
C LEU A 374 -11.58 12.52 1.41
N SER A 375 -10.92 12.76 2.54
CA SER A 375 -11.04 14.01 3.30
C SER A 375 -10.48 15.19 2.50
N LYS A 376 -11.25 16.27 2.44
CA LYS A 376 -10.82 17.54 1.85
C LYS A 376 -9.94 18.37 2.80
N GLU A 377 -9.94 18.04 4.08
CA GLU A 377 -9.15 18.72 5.11
C GLU A 377 -7.71 18.22 5.17
N VAL A 378 -7.46 17.01 4.68
CA VAL A 378 -6.12 16.44 4.54
C VAL A 378 -5.58 16.75 3.15
N THR A 379 -4.93 17.89 3.00
CA THR A 379 -4.36 18.37 1.73
C THR A 379 -2.89 18.02 1.59
N ILE A 380 -2.34 18.12 0.37
CA ILE A 380 -0.89 18.00 0.13
C ILE A 380 -0.17 19.16 0.83
N ALA A 381 0.90 18.84 1.56
CA ALA A 381 1.67 19.81 2.34
C ALA A 381 2.50 20.76 1.46
#